data_ab2e3103f6580e00299d326fde2f1b04
#
_entry.id   ab2e3103f6580e00299d326fde2f1b04
#
_cell.length_a   1.000
_cell.length_b   1.000
_cell.length_c   1.000
_cell.angle_alpha   90.00
_cell.angle_beta   90.00
_cell.angle_gamma   90.00
#
_symmetry.space_group_name_H-M   'P 1'
#
loop_
_entity.id
_entity.type
_entity.pdbx_description
1 polymer ?
#
loop_
_entity_poly.entity_id
_entity_poly.type
_entity_poly.pdbx_seq_one_letter_code
_entity_poly.pdbx_strand_id
1 'polypeptide(L)'
;MRAPHAFDLLGVKWDAPEKVTVDVRARSVRTGRWSAWVRADEGADAPDRLTAPMRGTGPVWTGRSDRYQLRLSGPVRGLRVDFVRSHVGRVRAQRPTAHAAQAGQPSIIPRAQWAGTQCNPKGTPEYGTVQMAFVHHTDGTNDYSPQDSAAIVLAICRFHRNSNGWNDIGYNFLVDKYGQIFEGRAGGIDQPVVGAQAQGYNDQSTGVSSLGTFTTVGQTDAGLRAISQLIAWRLSIAGVPTTGNVTLISRGGGDNRYPSGTPVTFNRISGHRDGDATDCPGDALYAQLPEIRAQAASAAPAVPVGPSTTVRTQLSLSTASRLAFPQPVAVSGQLTLAGGSPLTGVKVQVQLRSLSGHWVSITTADTDAAGNWSASVNSSRTVAVRAYWPGDGIHRAVASSGATVVVQPTLSLAASAKRLRAGARVKLSGAIAPRKIAVGMLIQRRVRGGWRSAGPGKARARGGKFAVGLRPSPGLYRARATFAGDKRNPKASSPSVFFRVLPAPRPRGTRAA
;
A
#
# COMPACT_ATOMS: atom_id res chain seq x y z
N MET A 1 -16.20 29.93 -14.63
CA MET A 1 -14.77 30.00 -14.99
C MET A 1 -14.48 29.15 -16.22
N ARG A 2 -13.52 29.51 -17.04
CA ARG A 2 -13.04 28.68 -18.16
C ARG A 2 -11.91 27.80 -17.65
N ALA A 3 -11.96 26.49 -17.94
CA ALA A 3 -10.84 25.61 -17.62
C ALA A 3 -9.65 25.83 -18.58
N PRO A 4 -8.41 25.55 -18.20
CA PRO A 4 -7.23 25.73 -19.06
C PRO A 4 -7.28 24.82 -20.30
N HIS A 5 -7.97 23.71 -20.22
CA HIS A 5 -8.24 22.75 -21.31
C HIS A 5 -9.56 22.04 -21.06
N ALA A 6 -10.10 21.38 -22.08
CA ALA A 6 -11.30 20.56 -21.90
C ALA A 6 -10.98 19.37 -21.00
N PHE A 7 -11.89 19.06 -20.08
CA PHE A 7 -11.75 18.03 -19.03
C PHE A 7 -12.98 17.13 -19.01
N ASP A 8 -12.89 16.01 -18.32
CA ASP A 8 -13.96 15.05 -18.15
C ASP A 8 -14.34 14.86 -16.68
N LEU A 9 -13.39 15.17 -15.78
CA LEU A 9 -13.56 15.08 -14.33
C LEU A 9 -12.78 16.23 -13.69
N LEU A 10 -13.27 16.75 -12.57
CA LEU A 10 -12.55 17.70 -11.73
C LEU A 10 -12.62 17.32 -10.24
N GLY A 11 -11.70 17.81 -9.46
CA GLY A 11 -11.74 17.84 -8.00
C GLY A 11 -11.28 19.19 -7.50
N VAL A 12 -11.74 19.58 -6.32
CA VAL A 12 -11.46 20.87 -5.71
C VAL A 12 -10.68 20.67 -4.41
N LYS A 13 -9.61 21.44 -4.20
CA LYS A 13 -8.78 21.42 -2.99
C LYS A 13 -8.68 22.82 -2.41
N TRP A 14 -8.62 22.91 -1.09
CA TRP A 14 -8.56 24.21 -0.39
C TRP A 14 -7.90 24.07 0.98
N ASP A 15 -7.56 25.23 1.55
CA ASP A 15 -7.11 25.38 2.92
C ASP A 15 -8.24 26.06 3.71
N ALA A 16 -8.87 25.37 4.65
CA ALA A 16 -9.83 25.90 5.59
C ALA A 16 -9.80 25.09 6.90
N PRO A 17 -10.03 25.75 8.04
CA PRO A 17 -10.11 25.08 9.33
C PRO A 17 -11.43 24.31 9.51
N GLU A 18 -12.50 24.73 8.82
CA GLU A 18 -13.85 24.19 8.94
C GLU A 18 -14.27 23.38 7.72
N LYS A 19 -15.29 22.52 7.91
CA LYS A 19 -15.91 21.76 6.83
C LYS A 19 -16.62 22.72 5.86
N VAL A 20 -16.30 22.63 4.58
CA VAL A 20 -16.88 23.46 3.51
C VAL A 20 -17.56 22.54 2.51
N THR A 21 -18.85 22.77 2.25
CA THR A 21 -19.55 22.05 1.19
C THR A 21 -19.30 22.71 -0.16
N VAL A 22 -19.11 21.89 -1.19
CA VAL A 22 -18.83 22.33 -2.56
C VAL A 22 -19.86 21.72 -3.50
N ASP A 23 -20.59 22.58 -4.21
CA ASP A 23 -21.39 22.16 -5.35
C ASP A 23 -20.67 22.52 -6.64
N VAL A 24 -20.73 21.62 -7.61
CA VAL A 24 -20.07 21.75 -8.91
C VAL A 24 -21.11 21.66 -10.01
N ARG A 25 -20.98 22.49 -11.05
CA ARG A 25 -21.58 22.24 -12.35
C ARG A 25 -20.62 22.57 -13.48
N ALA A 26 -20.76 21.88 -14.60
CA ALA A 26 -19.89 22.03 -15.74
C ALA A 26 -20.66 22.25 -17.04
N ARG A 27 -20.05 22.91 -18.01
CA ARG A 27 -20.61 23.15 -19.33
C ARG A 27 -20.08 22.12 -20.31
N SER A 28 -20.98 21.35 -20.89
CA SER A 28 -20.66 20.36 -21.91
C SER A 28 -20.10 21.01 -23.17
N VAL A 29 -18.95 20.52 -23.63
CA VAL A 29 -18.36 20.93 -24.93
C VAL A 29 -19.27 20.56 -26.10
N ARG A 30 -19.97 19.41 -26.00
CA ARG A 30 -20.81 18.88 -27.07
C ARG A 30 -22.10 19.65 -27.27
N THR A 31 -22.75 20.04 -26.17
CA THR A 31 -24.09 20.66 -26.23
C THR A 31 -24.08 22.17 -25.90
N GLY A 32 -23.00 22.70 -25.35
CA GLY A 32 -22.92 24.05 -24.82
C GLY A 32 -23.75 24.30 -23.55
N ARG A 33 -24.50 23.30 -23.07
CA ARG A 33 -25.39 23.43 -21.91
C ARG A 33 -24.65 23.16 -20.60
N TRP A 34 -25.12 23.81 -19.52
CA TRP A 34 -24.68 23.53 -18.16
C TRP A 34 -25.38 22.29 -17.61
N SER A 35 -24.63 21.48 -16.85
CA SER A 35 -25.20 20.39 -16.06
C SER A 35 -26.07 20.92 -14.90
N ALA A 36 -26.84 20.05 -14.29
CA ALA A 36 -27.32 20.29 -12.93
C ALA A 36 -26.15 20.50 -11.96
N TRP A 37 -26.43 21.08 -10.80
CA TRP A 37 -25.47 21.14 -9.70
C TRP A 37 -25.33 19.76 -9.08
N VAL A 38 -24.10 19.36 -8.84
CA VAL A 38 -23.74 18.11 -8.16
C VAL A 38 -23.04 18.49 -6.86
N ARG A 39 -23.49 17.95 -5.72
CA ARG A 39 -22.77 18.03 -4.47
C ARG A 39 -21.53 17.17 -4.61
N ALA A 40 -20.36 17.78 -4.35
CA ALA A 40 -19.11 17.08 -4.26
C ALA A 40 -18.81 16.83 -2.78
N ASP A 41 -18.80 15.57 -2.37
CA ASP A 41 -18.52 15.22 -0.99
C ASP A 41 -17.06 15.53 -0.64
N GLU A 42 -16.81 15.92 0.60
CA GLU A 42 -15.44 16.03 1.10
C GLU A 42 -14.82 14.62 1.05
N GLY A 43 -13.65 14.50 0.41
CA GLY A 43 -13.04 13.20 0.18
C GLY A 43 -12.53 12.58 1.47
N ALA A 44 -13.27 11.62 1.98
CA ALA A 44 -12.89 10.81 3.14
C ALA A 44 -12.19 9.50 2.76
N ASP A 45 -12.14 9.18 1.47
CA ASP A 45 -11.35 8.05 0.96
C ASP A 45 -9.86 8.33 1.15
N ALA A 46 -9.15 7.47 1.87
CA ALA A 46 -7.73 7.69 2.12
C ALA A 46 -6.96 6.39 2.44
N PRO A 47 -5.65 6.33 2.12
CA PRO A 47 -4.77 5.30 2.66
C PRO A 47 -4.62 5.43 4.19
N ASP A 48 -4.53 4.30 4.92
CA ASP A 48 -4.44 4.27 6.39
C ASP A 48 -3.25 5.06 6.98
N ARG A 49 -2.23 5.35 6.17
CA ARG A 49 -1.04 6.11 6.60
C ARG A 49 -1.22 7.62 6.63
N LEU A 50 -2.32 8.15 6.13
CA LEU A 50 -2.61 9.58 6.21
C LEU A 50 -3.18 9.89 7.60
N THR A 51 -2.54 10.83 8.30
CA THR A 51 -2.89 11.20 9.67
C THR A 51 -3.72 12.48 9.76
N ALA A 52 -3.76 13.25 8.68
CA ALA A 52 -4.55 14.49 8.57
C ALA A 52 -5.67 14.31 7.54
N PRO A 53 -6.85 14.92 7.75
CA PRO A 53 -7.93 14.88 6.78
C PRO A 53 -7.49 15.53 5.46
N MET A 54 -7.93 14.95 4.34
CA MET A 54 -7.75 15.58 3.02
C MET A 54 -8.76 16.72 2.88
N ARG A 55 -8.24 17.95 2.73
CA ARG A 55 -9.10 19.13 2.43
C ARG A 55 -9.33 19.22 0.94
N GLY A 56 -10.43 18.66 0.48
CA GLY A 56 -10.82 18.64 -0.92
C GLY A 56 -12.01 17.76 -1.18
N THR A 57 -12.55 17.84 -2.39
CA THR A 57 -13.63 16.95 -2.81
C THR A 57 -13.06 15.63 -3.35
N GLY A 58 -13.89 14.60 -3.33
CA GLY A 58 -13.75 13.46 -4.22
C GLY A 58 -13.74 13.87 -5.69
N PRO A 59 -13.48 12.93 -6.62
CA PRO A 59 -13.45 13.19 -8.06
C PRO A 59 -14.86 13.33 -8.64
N VAL A 60 -15.22 14.50 -9.15
CA VAL A 60 -16.53 14.77 -9.75
C VAL A 60 -16.49 14.59 -11.26
N TRP A 61 -17.11 13.53 -11.77
CA TRP A 61 -17.28 13.31 -13.20
C TRP A 61 -18.31 14.27 -13.79
N THR A 62 -17.96 14.97 -14.85
CA THR A 62 -18.80 16.00 -15.50
C THR A 62 -19.11 15.68 -16.96
N GLY A 63 -18.51 14.63 -17.52
CA GLY A 63 -18.41 14.45 -18.95
C GLY A 63 -17.54 15.54 -19.60
N ARG A 64 -17.39 15.48 -20.92
CA ARG A 64 -16.53 16.40 -21.67
C ARG A 64 -16.98 17.86 -21.54
N SER A 65 -16.25 18.64 -20.77
CA SER A 65 -16.58 20.02 -20.36
C SER A 65 -15.42 20.98 -20.60
N ASP A 66 -15.74 22.29 -20.77
CA ASP A 66 -14.76 23.35 -20.99
C ASP A 66 -14.86 24.49 -19.96
N ARG A 67 -15.99 24.55 -19.23
CA ARG A 67 -16.24 25.54 -18.18
C ARG A 67 -16.83 24.87 -16.95
N TYR A 68 -16.62 25.49 -15.81
CA TYR A 68 -17.15 25.03 -14.52
C TYR A 68 -17.58 26.20 -13.65
N GLN A 69 -18.46 25.91 -12.69
CA GLN A 69 -18.84 26.82 -11.61
C GLN A 69 -18.83 26.05 -10.31
N LEU A 70 -18.44 26.74 -9.25
CA LEU A 70 -18.41 26.23 -7.88
C LEU A 70 -19.33 27.07 -7.01
N ARG A 71 -20.03 26.43 -6.06
CA ARG A 71 -20.66 27.07 -4.91
C ARG A 71 -19.99 26.50 -3.67
N LEU A 72 -19.56 27.36 -2.78
CA LEU A 72 -18.94 26.99 -1.51
C LEU A 72 -19.81 27.54 -0.39
N SER A 73 -19.99 26.76 0.70
CA SER A 73 -20.79 27.17 1.87
C SER A 73 -20.05 28.15 2.79
N GLY A 74 -18.75 28.33 2.60
CA GLY A 74 -17.93 29.21 3.44
C GLY A 74 -16.67 29.71 2.73
N PRO A 75 -15.94 30.62 3.36
CA PRO A 75 -14.69 31.14 2.81
C PRO A 75 -13.59 30.08 2.83
N VAL A 76 -12.81 29.99 1.77
CA VAL A 76 -11.65 29.10 1.64
C VAL A 76 -10.43 29.88 1.19
N ARG A 77 -9.24 29.40 1.54
CA ARG A 77 -7.94 29.89 1.03
C ARG A 77 -7.30 28.83 0.16
N GLY A 78 -6.36 29.23 -0.68
CA GLY A 78 -5.58 28.28 -1.48
C GLY A 78 -6.41 27.41 -2.44
N LEU A 79 -7.60 27.89 -2.86
CA LEU A 79 -8.51 27.12 -3.72
C LEU A 79 -7.80 26.71 -5.01
N ARG A 80 -7.75 25.40 -5.26
CA ARG A 80 -7.23 24.79 -6.48
C ARG A 80 -8.24 23.86 -7.08
N VAL A 81 -8.26 23.77 -8.41
CA VAL A 81 -9.11 22.82 -9.14
C VAL A 81 -8.22 21.96 -10.01
N ASP A 82 -8.23 20.67 -9.75
CA ASP A 82 -7.53 19.67 -10.53
C ASP A 82 -8.45 19.17 -11.64
N PHE A 83 -7.97 19.13 -12.88
CA PHE A 83 -8.73 18.69 -14.04
C PHE A 83 -8.14 17.40 -14.60
N VAL A 84 -9.00 16.42 -14.85
CA VAL A 84 -8.61 15.17 -15.48
C VAL A 84 -9.28 15.06 -16.85
N ARG A 85 -8.48 14.73 -17.84
CA ARG A 85 -8.93 14.31 -19.16
C ARG A 85 -8.74 12.82 -19.28
N SER A 86 -9.82 12.07 -19.52
CA SER A 86 -9.76 10.65 -19.80
C SER A 86 -10.16 10.35 -21.23
N HIS A 87 -9.40 9.51 -21.88
CA HIS A 87 -9.74 8.97 -23.19
C HIS A 87 -9.47 7.49 -23.15
N VAL A 88 -10.53 6.71 -23.12
CA VAL A 88 -10.46 5.27 -23.38
C VAL A 88 -10.54 5.11 -24.88
N GLY A 89 -9.44 4.70 -25.52
CA GLY A 89 -9.49 4.29 -26.92
C GLY A 89 -10.56 3.20 -27.08
N ARG A 90 -11.13 3.06 -28.29
CA ARG A 90 -12.14 1.99 -28.54
C ARG A 90 -11.58 0.67 -28.03
N VAL A 91 -12.09 0.21 -26.90
CA VAL A 91 -11.81 -1.11 -26.38
C VAL A 91 -12.51 -2.08 -27.33
N ARG A 92 -11.73 -2.78 -28.15
CA ARG A 92 -12.25 -3.98 -28.80
C ARG A 92 -12.60 -4.92 -27.65
N ALA A 93 -13.87 -5.33 -27.58
CA ALA A 93 -14.30 -6.39 -26.69
C ALA A 93 -13.46 -7.65 -27.03
N GLN A 94 -12.33 -7.80 -26.37
CA GLN A 94 -11.66 -9.09 -26.34
C GLN A 94 -12.53 -9.97 -25.45
N ARG A 95 -12.95 -11.11 -26.00
CA ARG A 95 -13.53 -12.18 -25.17
C ARG A 95 -12.61 -12.37 -23.97
N PRO A 96 -13.14 -12.41 -22.74
CA PRO A 96 -12.32 -12.71 -21.58
C PRO A 96 -11.57 -14.00 -21.89
N THR A 97 -10.25 -13.97 -21.83
CA THR A 97 -9.46 -15.19 -21.66
C THR A 97 -9.96 -15.79 -20.36
N ALA A 98 -10.59 -16.94 -20.47
CA ALA A 98 -11.19 -17.63 -19.34
C ALA A 98 -10.07 -18.05 -18.37
N HIS A 99 -9.78 -17.21 -17.38
CA HIS A 99 -9.48 -17.75 -16.08
C HIS A 99 -10.77 -18.47 -15.67
N ALA A 100 -10.70 -19.75 -15.34
CA ALA A 100 -11.87 -20.52 -14.93
C ALA A 100 -12.61 -19.70 -13.86
N ALA A 101 -13.80 -19.21 -14.19
CA ALA A 101 -14.58 -18.39 -13.28
C ALA A 101 -14.84 -19.23 -12.03
N GLN A 102 -14.43 -18.73 -10.87
CA GLN A 102 -14.76 -19.39 -9.60
C GLN A 102 -16.28 -19.43 -9.46
N ALA A 103 -16.80 -20.49 -8.84
CA ALA A 103 -18.23 -20.63 -8.63
C ALA A 103 -18.83 -19.37 -8.00
N GLY A 104 -19.88 -18.81 -8.62
CA GLY A 104 -20.53 -17.58 -8.17
C GLY A 104 -19.82 -16.26 -8.54
N GLN A 105 -18.69 -16.28 -9.26
CA GLN A 105 -18.00 -15.07 -9.69
C GLN A 105 -18.85 -14.33 -10.74
N PRO A 106 -19.21 -13.03 -10.49
CA PRO A 106 -19.87 -12.24 -11.52
C PRO A 106 -18.90 -11.87 -12.65
N SER A 107 -19.44 -11.42 -13.78
CA SER A 107 -18.61 -10.90 -14.88
C SER A 107 -17.96 -9.58 -14.46
N ILE A 108 -16.64 -9.54 -14.39
CA ILE A 108 -15.86 -8.37 -14.00
C ILE A 108 -15.02 -7.91 -15.18
N ILE A 109 -15.11 -6.64 -15.54
CA ILE A 109 -14.30 -6.00 -16.58
C ILE A 109 -12.90 -5.77 -16.01
N PRO A 110 -11.85 -6.45 -16.51
CA PRO A 110 -10.51 -6.36 -15.95
C PRO A 110 -9.86 -5.00 -16.26
N ARG A 111 -8.91 -4.60 -15.43
CA ARG A 111 -8.17 -3.34 -15.58
C ARG A 111 -7.59 -3.14 -16.98
N ALA A 112 -7.09 -4.18 -17.60
CA ALA A 112 -6.51 -4.12 -18.95
C ALA A 112 -7.47 -3.54 -19.99
N GLN A 113 -8.80 -3.69 -19.79
CA GLN A 113 -9.80 -3.20 -20.73
C GLN A 113 -10.15 -1.71 -20.55
N TRP A 114 -10.03 -1.15 -19.33
CA TRP A 114 -10.37 0.25 -19.10
C TRP A 114 -9.16 1.14 -18.81
N ALA A 115 -8.09 0.61 -18.23
CA ALA A 115 -6.91 1.38 -17.86
C ALA A 115 -5.82 1.39 -18.93
N GLY A 116 -5.62 0.28 -19.64
CA GLY A 116 -4.45 0.10 -20.50
C GLY A 116 -3.17 0.40 -19.71
N THR A 117 -2.32 1.27 -20.26
CA THR A 117 -1.11 1.78 -19.58
C THR A 117 -1.34 3.11 -18.85
N GLN A 118 -2.56 3.67 -18.90
CA GLN A 118 -2.84 5.02 -18.42
C GLN A 118 -3.02 5.12 -16.91
N CYS A 119 -3.22 3.98 -16.23
CA CYS A 119 -3.36 3.92 -14.78
C CYS A 119 -2.64 2.73 -14.15
N ASN A 120 -1.34 2.60 -14.39
CA ASN A 120 -0.52 1.60 -13.70
C ASN A 120 -0.29 1.99 -12.24
N PRO A 121 -0.32 1.07 -11.27
CA PRO A 121 0.07 1.37 -9.90
C PRO A 121 1.47 1.98 -9.80
N LYS A 122 1.69 2.86 -8.82
CA LYS A 122 3.02 3.46 -8.54
C LYS A 122 3.93 2.54 -7.73
N GLY A 123 3.37 1.53 -7.09
CA GLY A 123 4.10 0.56 -6.26
C GLY A 123 3.37 -0.78 -6.20
N THR A 124 3.97 -1.73 -5.51
CA THR A 124 3.43 -3.07 -5.32
C THR A 124 2.12 -3.04 -4.53
N PRO A 125 1.11 -3.83 -4.90
CA PRO A 125 -0.09 -4.01 -4.09
C PRO A 125 0.23 -4.51 -2.68
N GLU A 126 -0.53 -4.05 -1.70
CA GLU A 126 -0.51 -4.55 -0.33
C GLU A 126 -1.72 -5.46 -0.13
N TYR A 127 -1.58 -6.50 0.71
CA TYR A 127 -2.65 -7.46 0.97
C TYR A 127 -2.98 -7.50 2.46
N GLY A 128 -4.28 -7.51 2.75
CA GLY A 128 -4.85 -7.56 4.10
C GLY A 128 -5.71 -8.80 4.32
N THR A 129 -6.88 -8.59 4.92
CA THR A 129 -7.91 -9.63 5.12
C THR A 129 -9.27 -9.02 4.80
N VAL A 130 -10.07 -9.70 3.99
CA VAL A 130 -11.45 -9.25 3.74
C VAL A 130 -12.35 -9.87 4.81
N GLN A 131 -12.90 -9.04 5.67
CA GLN A 131 -13.83 -9.44 6.73
C GLN A 131 -15.22 -8.84 6.52
N MET A 132 -15.33 -7.80 5.70
CA MET A 132 -16.56 -7.12 5.35
C MET A 132 -16.41 -6.34 4.04
N ALA A 133 -17.52 -5.77 3.56
CA ALA A 133 -17.53 -4.84 2.45
C ALA A 133 -18.07 -3.47 2.86
N PHE A 134 -17.41 -2.39 2.41
CA PHE A 134 -17.97 -1.05 2.41
C PHE A 134 -18.55 -0.70 1.04
N VAL A 135 -19.76 -0.14 1.05
CA VAL A 135 -20.44 0.39 -0.13
C VAL A 135 -20.21 1.89 -0.19
N HIS A 136 -19.79 2.38 -1.36
CA HIS A 136 -19.48 3.77 -1.64
C HIS A 136 -20.24 4.29 -2.84
N HIS A 137 -20.16 5.61 -3.05
CA HIS A 137 -20.39 6.25 -4.34
C HIS A 137 -19.14 7.06 -4.76
N THR A 138 -19.07 7.46 -6.03
CA THR A 138 -17.89 8.15 -6.57
C THR A 138 -18.07 9.64 -6.75
N ASP A 139 -19.21 10.19 -6.40
CA ASP A 139 -19.67 11.51 -6.81
C ASP A 139 -19.73 11.70 -8.35
N GLY A 140 -20.23 12.82 -8.79
CA GLY A 140 -20.36 13.13 -10.20
C GLY A 140 -21.78 12.98 -10.73
N THR A 141 -21.94 13.27 -12.02
CA THR A 141 -23.27 13.18 -12.65
C THR A 141 -23.72 11.74 -12.85
N ASN A 142 -25.01 11.50 -12.63
CA ASN A 142 -25.65 10.24 -13.02
C ASN A 142 -26.06 10.21 -14.50
N ASP A 143 -25.84 11.30 -15.24
CA ASP A 143 -26.10 11.38 -16.67
C ASP A 143 -24.88 10.92 -17.47
N TYR A 144 -24.75 9.61 -17.62
CA TYR A 144 -23.72 8.94 -18.42
C TYR A 144 -24.32 7.68 -19.07
N SER A 145 -23.73 7.26 -20.20
CA SER A 145 -24.09 6.04 -20.92
C SER A 145 -23.23 4.83 -20.45
N PRO A 146 -23.63 3.58 -20.76
CA PRO A 146 -22.80 2.41 -20.44
C PRO A 146 -21.39 2.46 -21.05
N GLN A 147 -21.24 3.18 -22.18
CA GLN A 147 -19.98 3.35 -22.89
C GLN A 147 -19.04 4.34 -22.18
N ASP A 148 -19.59 5.22 -21.36
CA ASP A 148 -18.81 6.21 -20.59
C ASP A 148 -18.18 5.59 -19.33
N SER A 149 -18.74 4.50 -18.81
CA SER A 149 -18.37 3.93 -17.51
C SER A 149 -16.88 3.61 -17.40
N ALA A 150 -16.27 3.03 -18.43
CA ALA A 150 -14.83 2.76 -18.46
C ALA A 150 -13.99 4.05 -18.40
N ALA A 151 -14.43 5.12 -19.07
CA ALA A 151 -13.75 6.42 -19.05
C ALA A 151 -13.90 7.09 -17.68
N ILE A 152 -15.02 6.92 -16.99
CA ILE A 152 -15.25 7.39 -15.62
C ILE A 152 -14.26 6.70 -14.67
N VAL A 153 -14.16 5.37 -14.71
CA VAL A 153 -13.22 4.60 -13.87
C VAL A 153 -11.77 5.03 -14.11
N LEU A 154 -11.38 5.23 -15.38
CA LEU A 154 -10.05 5.72 -15.73
C LEU A 154 -9.80 7.14 -15.19
N ALA A 155 -10.78 8.05 -15.28
CA ALA A 155 -10.65 9.41 -14.79
C ALA A 155 -10.46 9.44 -13.27
N ILE A 156 -11.24 8.65 -12.51
CA ILE A 156 -11.12 8.48 -11.07
C ILE A 156 -9.73 7.94 -10.70
N CYS A 157 -9.27 6.90 -11.40
CA CYS A 157 -7.95 6.34 -11.18
C CYS A 157 -6.84 7.38 -11.38
N ARG A 158 -6.91 8.15 -12.46
CA ARG A 158 -5.94 9.23 -12.74
C ARG A 158 -6.00 10.34 -11.69
N PHE A 159 -7.17 10.70 -11.20
CA PHE A 159 -7.33 11.67 -10.11
C PHE A 159 -6.67 11.16 -8.81
N HIS A 160 -7.01 9.95 -8.37
CA HIS A 160 -6.43 9.36 -7.16
C HIS A 160 -4.91 9.25 -7.24
N ARG A 161 -4.37 8.85 -8.40
CA ARG A 161 -2.91 8.73 -8.56
C ARG A 161 -2.19 10.07 -8.70
N ASN A 162 -2.71 10.98 -9.50
CA ASN A 162 -1.99 12.18 -9.92
C ASN A 162 -2.30 13.38 -9.02
N SER A 163 -3.57 13.59 -8.68
CA SER A 163 -3.99 14.70 -7.84
C SER A 163 -3.84 14.38 -6.35
N ASN A 164 -4.23 13.18 -5.90
CA ASN A 164 -4.08 12.78 -4.49
C ASN A 164 -2.72 12.14 -4.19
N GLY A 165 -1.95 11.77 -5.21
CA GLY A 165 -0.62 11.18 -5.02
C GLY A 165 -0.62 9.71 -4.59
N TRP A 166 -1.78 9.05 -4.59
CA TRP A 166 -1.93 7.66 -4.14
C TRP A 166 -1.21 6.67 -5.03
N ASN A 167 -1.04 5.44 -4.53
CA ASN A 167 -0.43 4.36 -5.28
C ASN A 167 -1.28 3.96 -6.49
N ASP A 168 -2.60 3.89 -6.31
CA ASP A 168 -3.56 3.43 -7.30
C ASP A 168 -4.95 4.01 -7.01
N ILE A 169 -5.98 3.63 -7.77
CA ILE A 169 -7.39 3.90 -7.47
C ILE A 169 -7.74 3.40 -6.06
N GLY A 170 -8.57 4.14 -5.33
CA GLY A 170 -8.90 3.80 -3.93
C GLY A 170 -9.73 2.54 -3.78
N TYR A 171 -10.72 2.36 -4.64
CA TYR A 171 -11.71 1.29 -4.55
C TYR A 171 -11.19 -0.05 -5.08
N ASN A 172 -11.58 -1.15 -4.43
CA ASN A 172 -11.28 -2.49 -4.93
C ASN A 172 -12.10 -2.82 -6.18
N PHE A 173 -13.36 -2.38 -6.21
CA PHE A 173 -14.26 -2.56 -7.35
C PHE A 173 -15.13 -1.32 -7.55
N LEU A 174 -15.60 -1.13 -8.80
CA LEU A 174 -16.58 -0.10 -9.13
C LEU A 174 -17.75 -0.73 -9.89
N VAL A 175 -18.94 -0.20 -9.67
CA VAL A 175 -20.17 -0.70 -10.29
C VAL A 175 -20.94 0.48 -10.86
N ASP A 176 -21.38 0.38 -12.12
CA ASP A 176 -22.20 1.40 -12.73
C ASP A 176 -23.71 1.13 -12.57
N LYS A 177 -24.53 2.09 -12.95
CA LYS A 177 -25.99 1.96 -12.90
C LYS A 177 -26.56 0.93 -13.89
N TYR A 178 -25.76 0.40 -14.79
CA TYR A 178 -26.15 -0.62 -15.77
C TYR A 178 -25.80 -2.04 -15.32
N GLY A 179 -25.13 -2.17 -14.17
CA GLY A 179 -24.69 -3.43 -13.61
C GLY A 179 -23.33 -3.93 -14.13
N GLN A 180 -22.59 -3.07 -14.84
CA GLN A 180 -21.20 -3.39 -15.20
C GLN A 180 -20.30 -3.30 -13.96
N ILE A 181 -19.49 -4.32 -13.73
CA ILE A 181 -18.54 -4.41 -12.63
C ILE A 181 -17.14 -4.23 -13.19
N PHE A 182 -16.36 -3.34 -12.59
CA PHE A 182 -14.97 -3.05 -12.98
C PHE A 182 -14.02 -3.48 -11.87
N GLU A 183 -12.96 -4.21 -12.25
CA GLU A 183 -11.79 -4.35 -11.38
C GLU A 183 -11.21 -2.96 -11.11
N GLY A 184 -11.12 -2.55 -9.86
CA GLY A 184 -10.59 -1.26 -9.45
C GLY A 184 -9.08 -1.35 -9.18
N ARG A 185 -8.69 -1.50 -7.91
CA ARG A 185 -7.30 -1.54 -7.47
C ARG A 185 -6.58 -2.79 -7.95
N ALA A 186 -5.38 -2.62 -8.48
CA ALA A 186 -4.56 -3.72 -8.97
C ALA A 186 -4.09 -4.65 -7.85
N GLY A 187 -3.88 -5.92 -8.17
CA GLY A 187 -3.38 -6.95 -7.23
C GLY A 187 -4.12 -8.27 -7.32
N GLY A 188 -5.13 -8.36 -8.18
CA GLY A 188 -5.98 -9.54 -8.38
C GLY A 188 -7.37 -9.38 -7.77
N ILE A 189 -8.39 -9.73 -8.54
CA ILE A 189 -9.79 -9.58 -8.14
C ILE A 189 -10.18 -10.53 -6.99
N ASP A 190 -9.51 -11.66 -6.89
CA ASP A 190 -9.69 -12.71 -5.89
C ASP A 190 -8.79 -12.49 -4.64
N GLN A 191 -7.83 -11.58 -4.72
CA GLN A 191 -6.89 -11.32 -3.64
C GLN A 191 -7.44 -10.29 -2.63
N PRO A 192 -7.04 -10.35 -1.35
CA PRO A 192 -7.45 -9.38 -0.34
C PRO A 192 -6.62 -8.08 -0.45
N VAL A 193 -6.72 -7.42 -1.61
CA VAL A 193 -5.97 -6.19 -1.89
C VAL A 193 -6.39 -5.08 -0.94
N VAL A 194 -5.41 -4.45 -0.27
CA VAL A 194 -5.64 -3.30 0.61
C VAL A 194 -6.05 -2.09 -0.22
N GLY A 195 -7.22 -1.55 0.06
CA GLY A 195 -7.77 -0.37 -0.60
C GLY A 195 -7.16 0.95 -0.13
N ALA A 196 -7.78 2.05 -0.54
CA ALA A 196 -7.66 3.38 0.02
C ALA A 196 -9.04 4.01 -0.03
N GLN A 197 -10.03 3.36 0.62
CA GLN A 197 -11.46 3.62 0.46
C GLN A 197 -12.22 3.79 1.79
N ALA A 198 -11.70 3.27 2.90
CA ALA A 198 -12.23 3.47 4.24
C ALA A 198 -11.05 3.56 5.19
N GLN A 199 -10.73 4.77 5.62
CA GLN A 199 -9.53 5.03 6.40
C GLN A 199 -9.59 4.33 7.75
N GLY A 200 -8.55 3.56 8.05
CA GLY A 200 -8.47 2.76 9.28
C GLY A 200 -9.08 1.37 9.17
N TYR A 201 -9.69 1.02 8.02
CA TYR A 201 -10.27 -0.30 7.76
C TYR A 201 -9.86 -0.89 6.41
N ASN A 202 -8.97 -0.23 5.65
CA ASN A 202 -8.56 -0.65 4.32
C ASN A 202 -7.94 -2.04 4.26
N ASP A 203 -7.23 -2.47 5.29
CA ASP A 203 -6.58 -3.78 5.39
C ASP A 203 -7.51 -4.90 5.90
N GLN A 204 -8.76 -4.55 6.27
CA GLN A 204 -9.74 -5.45 6.86
C GLN A 204 -11.03 -5.56 6.05
N SER A 205 -11.14 -4.83 4.94
CA SER A 205 -12.36 -4.73 4.14
C SER A 205 -12.10 -4.72 2.64
N THR A 206 -13.18 -4.84 1.87
CA THR A 206 -13.19 -4.56 0.44
C THR A 206 -14.14 -3.40 0.15
N GLY A 207 -13.75 -2.48 -0.72
CA GLY A 207 -14.58 -1.33 -1.11
C GLY A 207 -15.22 -1.53 -2.49
N VAL A 208 -16.54 -1.35 -2.55
CA VAL A 208 -17.34 -1.39 -3.77
C VAL A 208 -18.00 -0.04 -3.98
N SER A 209 -17.62 0.68 -5.02
CA SER A 209 -18.09 2.04 -5.26
C SER A 209 -19.04 2.12 -6.45
N SER A 210 -20.23 2.70 -6.23
CA SER A 210 -21.20 3.01 -7.28
C SER A 210 -20.79 4.25 -8.06
N LEU A 211 -20.73 4.19 -9.39
CA LEU A 211 -20.45 5.35 -10.24
C LEU A 211 -21.63 6.34 -10.20
N GLY A 212 -21.38 7.56 -9.74
CA GLY A 212 -22.37 8.63 -9.65
C GLY A 212 -22.60 9.15 -8.23
N THR A 213 -23.64 9.96 -8.04
CA THR A 213 -24.06 10.55 -6.76
C THR A 213 -25.41 9.98 -6.36
N PHE A 214 -25.50 9.42 -5.16
CA PHE A 214 -26.69 8.71 -4.66
C PHE A 214 -27.24 9.31 -3.36
N THR A 215 -27.20 10.62 -3.25
CA THR A 215 -27.76 11.33 -2.09
C THR A 215 -29.28 11.41 -2.15
N THR A 216 -29.85 11.72 -3.31
CA THR A 216 -31.32 11.89 -3.49
C THR A 216 -31.94 10.87 -4.41
N VAL A 217 -31.15 10.15 -5.20
CA VAL A 217 -31.60 9.13 -6.14
C VAL A 217 -30.86 7.84 -5.80
N GLY A 218 -31.60 6.74 -5.64
CA GLY A 218 -31.04 5.42 -5.35
C GLY A 218 -30.31 4.82 -6.54
N GLN A 219 -29.54 3.79 -6.28
CA GLN A 219 -28.95 2.96 -7.31
C GLN A 219 -30.06 2.16 -8.03
N THR A 220 -29.85 1.87 -9.30
CA THR A 220 -30.79 1.06 -10.09
C THR A 220 -30.79 -0.41 -9.65
N ASP A 221 -31.84 -1.15 -9.96
CA ASP A 221 -31.91 -2.59 -9.70
C ASP A 221 -30.75 -3.36 -10.34
N ALA A 222 -30.30 -2.96 -11.53
CA ALA A 222 -29.15 -3.59 -12.19
C ALA A 222 -27.86 -3.36 -11.39
N GLY A 223 -27.65 -2.13 -10.91
CA GLY A 223 -26.53 -1.79 -10.07
C GLY A 223 -26.59 -2.49 -8.70
N LEU A 224 -27.77 -2.52 -8.05
CA LEU A 224 -27.96 -3.21 -6.77
C LEU A 224 -27.66 -4.72 -6.88
N ARG A 225 -28.19 -5.38 -7.91
CA ARG A 225 -27.89 -6.79 -8.18
C ARG A 225 -26.39 -7.03 -8.40
N ALA A 226 -25.72 -6.17 -9.16
CA ALA A 226 -24.29 -6.30 -9.43
C ALA A 226 -23.45 -6.12 -8.16
N ILE A 227 -23.76 -5.11 -7.33
CA ILE A 227 -23.12 -4.89 -6.03
C ILE A 227 -23.30 -6.11 -5.12
N SER A 228 -24.53 -6.61 -5.01
CA SER A 228 -24.89 -7.73 -4.15
C SER A 228 -24.18 -9.02 -4.57
N GLN A 229 -24.18 -9.36 -5.85
CA GLN A 229 -23.48 -10.52 -6.40
C GLN A 229 -21.97 -10.42 -6.22
N LEU A 230 -21.40 -9.25 -6.47
CA LEU A 230 -19.97 -9.00 -6.27
C LEU A 230 -19.57 -9.19 -4.81
N ILE A 231 -20.31 -8.59 -3.89
CA ILE A 231 -20.01 -8.70 -2.45
C ILE A 231 -20.21 -10.14 -1.97
N ALA A 232 -21.27 -10.82 -2.41
CA ALA A 232 -21.52 -12.22 -2.09
C ALA A 232 -20.33 -13.10 -2.49
N TRP A 233 -19.84 -12.94 -3.73
CA TRP A 233 -18.67 -13.65 -4.22
C TRP A 233 -17.41 -13.29 -3.44
N ARG A 234 -17.13 -11.99 -3.22
CA ARG A 234 -15.92 -11.53 -2.52
C ARG A 234 -15.84 -12.03 -1.08
N LEU A 235 -16.97 -12.01 -0.36
CA LEU A 235 -17.02 -12.52 1.02
C LEU A 235 -16.93 -14.06 1.02
N SER A 236 -17.56 -14.76 0.06
CA SER A 236 -17.51 -16.21 -0.02
C SER A 236 -16.09 -16.75 -0.23
N ILE A 237 -15.30 -16.16 -1.16
CA ILE A 237 -13.91 -16.57 -1.38
C ILE A 237 -12.97 -16.18 -0.22
N ALA A 238 -13.39 -15.25 0.63
CA ALA A 238 -12.70 -14.95 1.89
C ALA A 238 -13.15 -15.86 3.06
N GLY A 239 -14.10 -16.77 2.82
CA GLY A 239 -14.69 -17.60 3.87
C GLY A 239 -15.53 -16.82 4.89
N VAL A 240 -16.10 -15.69 4.48
CA VAL A 240 -16.82 -14.75 5.34
C VAL A 240 -18.29 -14.74 4.97
N PRO A 241 -19.22 -14.87 5.96
CA PRO A 241 -20.65 -14.80 5.70
C PRO A 241 -21.06 -13.39 5.22
N THR A 242 -22.07 -13.32 4.38
CA THR A 242 -22.67 -12.06 3.89
C THR A 242 -23.59 -11.40 4.92
N THR A 243 -23.99 -12.13 5.93
CA THR A 243 -24.92 -11.69 6.99
C THR A 243 -24.24 -11.57 8.34
N GLY A 244 -24.94 -10.94 9.28
CA GLY A 244 -24.45 -10.71 10.64
C GLY A 244 -23.45 -9.57 10.75
N ASN A 245 -22.76 -9.51 11.87
CA ASN A 245 -21.85 -8.44 12.22
C ASN A 245 -20.40 -8.91 12.30
N VAL A 246 -19.48 -7.95 12.27
CA VAL A 246 -18.06 -8.13 12.53
C VAL A 246 -17.54 -7.00 13.39
N THR A 247 -16.67 -7.30 14.35
CA THR A 247 -15.96 -6.25 15.09
C THR A 247 -14.56 -6.12 14.52
N LEU A 248 -14.25 -4.93 14.00
CA LEU A 248 -12.93 -4.56 13.49
C LEU A 248 -12.25 -3.61 14.47
N ILE A 249 -10.93 -3.59 14.43
CA ILE A 249 -10.15 -2.63 15.22
C ILE A 249 -9.79 -1.45 14.31
N SER A 250 -10.30 -0.27 14.63
CA SER A 250 -9.95 0.96 13.92
C SER A 250 -8.45 1.20 13.92
N ARG A 251 -7.88 1.55 12.76
CA ARG A 251 -6.49 2.04 12.65
C ARG A 251 -6.41 3.55 12.88
N GLY A 252 -7.57 4.22 13.05
CA GLY A 252 -7.67 5.68 13.09
C GLY A 252 -7.35 6.32 11.74
N GLY A 253 -7.16 7.62 11.77
CA GLY A 253 -6.87 8.47 10.61
C GLY A 253 -7.60 9.79 10.72
N GLY A 254 -7.31 10.74 9.81
CA GLY A 254 -7.90 12.08 9.87
C GLY A 254 -9.39 12.09 9.59
N ASP A 255 -9.87 11.16 8.78
CA ASP A 255 -11.27 11.08 8.36
C ASP A 255 -12.04 9.96 9.07
N ASN A 256 -11.37 9.10 9.87
CA ASN A 256 -12.00 8.03 10.62
C ASN A 256 -12.82 8.57 11.81
N ARG A 257 -14.02 8.03 12.02
CA ARG A 257 -14.87 8.40 13.18
C ARG A 257 -14.31 7.93 14.51
N TYR A 258 -13.46 6.92 14.50
CA TYR A 258 -13.04 6.20 15.70
C TYR A 258 -11.52 6.27 15.87
N PRO A 259 -11.02 6.61 17.06
CA PRO A 259 -9.58 6.59 17.33
C PRO A 259 -8.95 5.22 17.06
N SER A 260 -7.66 5.23 16.76
CA SER A 260 -6.90 4.00 16.58
C SER A 260 -6.95 3.10 17.81
N GLY A 261 -7.17 1.80 17.60
CA GLY A 261 -7.31 0.80 18.66
C GLY A 261 -8.75 0.57 19.12
N THR A 262 -9.72 1.39 18.70
CA THR A 262 -11.13 1.24 19.08
C THR A 262 -11.75 0.02 18.37
N PRO A 263 -12.37 -0.92 19.09
CA PRO A 263 -13.18 -1.98 18.50
C PRO A 263 -14.52 -1.39 18.03
N VAL A 264 -14.85 -1.56 16.75
CA VAL A 264 -16.07 -1.05 16.11
C VAL A 264 -16.84 -2.20 15.48
N THR A 265 -18.11 -2.32 15.77
CA THR A 265 -18.97 -3.37 15.23
C THR A 265 -19.75 -2.86 14.02
N PHE A 266 -19.57 -3.51 12.88
CA PHE A 266 -20.23 -3.23 11.62
C PHE A 266 -21.14 -4.39 11.19
N ASN A 267 -22.18 -4.09 10.40
CA ASN A 267 -22.75 -5.13 9.54
C ASN A 267 -21.68 -5.59 8.54
N ARG A 268 -21.71 -6.86 8.12
CA ARG A 268 -20.78 -7.40 7.11
C ARG A 268 -20.83 -6.64 5.78
N ILE A 269 -21.91 -5.95 5.50
CA ILE A 269 -22.07 -5.02 4.39
C ILE A 269 -22.54 -3.70 4.97
N SER A 270 -21.69 -2.70 5.00
CA SER A 270 -21.92 -1.38 5.60
C SER A 270 -21.70 -0.26 4.59
N GLY A 271 -22.20 0.93 4.87
CA GLY A 271 -21.87 2.12 4.11
C GLY A 271 -20.57 2.75 4.61
N HIS A 272 -19.90 3.50 3.77
CA HIS A 272 -18.65 4.19 4.13
C HIS A 272 -18.81 5.07 5.39
N ARG A 273 -19.91 5.78 5.50
CA ARG A 273 -20.24 6.65 6.64
C ARG A 273 -20.31 5.94 8.00
N ASP A 274 -20.38 4.62 8.02
CA ASP A 274 -20.39 3.87 9.27
C ASP A 274 -19.00 3.87 9.94
N GLY A 275 -17.93 3.97 9.13
CA GLY A 275 -16.53 4.00 9.58
C GLY A 275 -15.92 5.40 9.61
N ASP A 276 -16.22 6.22 8.62
CA ASP A 276 -15.57 7.51 8.37
C ASP A 276 -16.55 8.69 8.42
N ALA A 277 -16.03 9.89 8.66
CA ALA A 277 -16.82 11.13 8.78
C ALA A 277 -17.20 11.69 7.41
N THR A 278 -18.03 10.98 6.66
CA THR A 278 -18.46 11.27 5.30
C THR A 278 -19.97 11.09 5.11
N ASP A 279 -20.54 11.68 4.07
CA ASP A 279 -21.92 11.45 3.64
C ASP A 279 -22.05 10.26 2.65
N CYS A 280 -20.92 9.70 2.18
CA CYS A 280 -20.84 8.52 1.32
C CYS A 280 -21.49 7.29 2.01
N PRO A 281 -22.28 6.47 1.31
CA PRO A 281 -22.55 6.40 -0.14
C PRO A 281 -23.71 7.27 -0.63
N GLY A 282 -24.12 8.28 0.10
CA GLY A 282 -25.32 9.08 -0.13
C GLY A 282 -26.57 8.45 0.52
N ASP A 283 -27.52 9.29 0.96
CA ASP A 283 -28.66 8.83 1.77
C ASP A 283 -29.54 7.80 1.05
N ALA A 284 -29.79 8.00 -0.25
CA ALA A 284 -30.64 7.11 -1.01
C ALA A 284 -30.01 5.71 -1.20
N LEU A 285 -28.69 5.61 -1.49
CA LEU A 285 -28.03 4.31 -1.59
C LEU A 285 -27.82 3.69 -0.19
N TYR A 286 -27.56 4.51 0.83
CA TYR A 286 -27.48 4.02 2.21
C TYR A 286 -28.78 3.36 2.66
N ALA A 287 -29.93 3.95 2.30
CA ALA A 287 -31.26 3.38 2.56
C ALA A 287 -31.49 2.03 1.81
N GLN A 288 -30.76 1.76 0.73
CA GLN A 288 -30.82 0.50 -0.02
C GLN A 288 -29.89 -0.60 0.53
N LEU A 289 -29.05 -0.33 1.56
CA LEU A 289 -28.17 -1.35 2.14
C LEU A 289 -28.90 -2.59 2.67
N PRO A 290 -30.10 -2.51 3.28
CA PRO A 290 -30.85 -3.69 3.67
C PRO A 290 -31.20 -4.59 2.48
N GLU A 291 -31.53 -4.01 1.33
CA GLU A 291 -31.81 -4.75 0.09
C GLU A 291 -30.53 -5.41 -0.45
N ILE A 292 -29.40 -4.67 -0.49
CA ILE A 292 -28.09 -5.23 -0.88
C ILE A 292 -27.73 -6.43 0.00
N ARG A 293 -27.93 -6.34 1.32
CA ARG A 293 -27.69 -7.45 2.27
C ARG A 293 -28.57 -8.66 1.96
N ALA A 294 -29.87 -8.44 1.72
CA ALA A 294 -30.82 -9.52 1.40
C ALA A 294 -30.46 -10.21 0.08
N GLN A 295 -30.18 -9.42 -0.97
CA GLN A 295 -29.77 -9.95 -2.27
C GLN A 295 -28.42 -10.69 -2.18
N ALA A 296 -27.42 -10.15 -1.43
CA ALA A 296 -26.13 -10.80 -1.23
C ALA A 296 -26.27 -12.13 -0.47
N ALA A 297 -27.15 -12.18 0.53
CA ALA A 297 -27.43 -13.41 1.28
C ALA A 297 -28.04 -14.49 0.37
N SER A 298 -28.94 -14.09 -0.56
CA SER A 298 -29.56 -15.01 -1.51
C SER A 298 -28.64 -15.41 -2.66
N ALA A 299 -27.71 -14.54 -3.07
CA ALA A 299 -26.74 -14.78 -4.14
C ALA A 299 -25.49 -15.53 -3.65
N ALA A 300 -25.24 -15.56 -2.36
CA ALA A 300 -24.13 -16.32 -1.80
C ALA A 300 -24.34 -17.80 -2.17
N PRO A 301 -23.35 -18.47 -2.81
CA PRO A 301 -23.40 -19.91 -2.92
C PRO A 301 -23.69 -20.43 -1.52
N ALA A 302 -24.64 -21.38 -1.40
CA ALA A 302 -24.99 -21.94 -0.10
C ALA A 302 -23.70 -22.43 0.57
N VAL A 303 -23.20 -21.62 1.51
CA VAL A 303 -22.18 -22.10 2.44
C VAL A 303 -22.93 -23.17 3.20
N PRO A 304 -22.52 -24.44 3.14
CA PRO A 304 -23.19 -25.47 3.89
C PRO A 304 -23.16 -25.07 5.36
N VAL A 305 -24.30 -24.63 5.90
CA VAL A 305 -24.47 -24.44 7.34
C VAL A 305 -24.73 -25.83 7.91
N GLY A 306 -23.71 -26.68 7.82
CA GLY A 306 -23.57 -27.85 8.68
C GLY A 306 -23.00 -27.39 10.00
N PRO A 307 -23.15 -28.15 11.10
CA PRO A 307 -22.47 -27.85 12.34
C PRO A 307 -20.98 -27.64 11.99
N SER A 308 -20.43 -26.50 12.36
CA SER A 308 -19.11 -26.02 11.96
C SER A 308 -18.00 -26.96 12.46
N THR A 309 -17.83 -28.08 11.77
CA THR A 309 -16.62 -28.88 11.82
C THR A 309 -15.67 -28.37 10.73
N THR A 310 -15.27 -27.11 10.82
CA THR A 310 -14.16 -26.63 10.01
C THR A 310 -12.95 -27.50 10.35
N VAL A 311 -12.43 -28.20 9.34
CA VAL A 311 -11.27 -29.07 9.50
C VAL A 311 -10.09 -28.19 9.94
N ARG A 312 -9.47 -28.52 11.05
CA ARG A 312 -8.29 -27.81 11.55
C ARG A 312 -7.14 -27.99 10.58
N THR A 313 -6.41 -26.91 10.36
CA THR A 313 -5.22 -26.87 9.51
C THR A 313 -4.00 -26.53 10.35
N GLN A 314 -2.85 -26.93 9.85
CA GLN A 314 -1.54 -26.62 10.43
C GLN A 314 -0.68 -25.94 9.37
N LEU A 315 -0.02 -24.84 9.75
CA LEU A 315 0.87 -24.09 8.88
C LEU A 315 2.20 -23.90 9.59
N SER A 316 3.25 -24.44 9.01
CA SER A 316 4.62 -24.28 9.51
C SER A 316 5.32 -23.12 8.80
N LEU A 317 6.37 -22.59 9.45
CA LEU A 317 7.27 -21.60 8.88
C LEU A 317 8.71 -21.93 9.30
N SER A 318 9.60 -21.97 8.32
CA SER A 318 11.05 -22.06 8.50
C SER A 318 11.73 -20.87 7.85
N THR A 319 12.70 -20.27 8.53
CA THR A 319 13.50 -19.16 8.02
C THR A 319 14.80 -19.04 8.82
N ALA A 320 15.82 -18.40 8.25
CA ALA A 320 17.04 -18.07 8.97
C ALA A 320 16.75 -17.01 10.05
N SER A 321 17.28 -17.18 11.25
CA SER A 321 17.16 -16.21 12.34
C SER A 321 17.96 -14.91 12.10
N ARG A 322 18.96 -14.96 11.20
CA ARG A 322 19.85 -13.83 10.86
C ARG A 322 20.33 -13.95 9.41
N LEU A 323 20.41 -12.80 8.74
CA LEU A 323 21.01 -12.67 7.40
C LEU A 323 21.78 -11.36 7.28
N ALA A 324 22.72 -11.31 6.33
CA ALA A 324 23.45 -10.08 5.98
C ALA A 324 22.69 -9.35 4.86
N PHE A 325 22.45 -8.04 5.03
CA PHE A 325 21.90 -7.23 3.95
C PHE A 325 22.89 -7.18 2.75
N PRO A 326 22.46 -7.33 1.48
CA PRO A 326 21.08 -7.28 0.97
C PRO A 326 20.42 -8.65 0.72
N GLN A 327 20.86 -9.72 1.35
CA GLN A 327 20.24 -11.03 1.15
C GLN A 327 18.74 -10.98 1.44
N PRO A 328 17.89 -11.61 0.61
CA PRO A 328 16.48 -11.71 0.85
C PRO A 328 16.18 -12.63 2.05
N VAL A 329 15.08 -12.37 2.74
CA VAL A 329 14.52 -13.25 3.75
C VAL A 329 13.83 -14.40 3.03
N ALA A 330 14.49 -15.55 2.93
CA ALA A 330 13.87 -16.77 2.42
C ALA A 330 13.01 -17.40 3.52
N VAL A 331 11.80 -17.79 3.17
CA VAL A 331 10.84 -18.47 4.04
C VAL A 331 10.27 -19.69 3.34
N SER A 332 10.01 -20.75 4.07
CA SER A 332 9.37 -21.96 3.57
C SER A 332 8.55 -22.62 4.68
N GLY A 333 7.72 -23.54 4.30
CA GLY A 333 6.93 -24.31 5.26
C GLY A 333 6.00 -25.28 4.57
N GLN A 334 5.06 -25.80 5.32
CA GLN A 334 4.06 -26.75 4.85
C GLN A 334 2.70 -26.37 5.39
N LEU A 335 1.65 -26.56 4.59
CA LEU A 335 0.26 -26.44 4.97
C LEU A 335 -0.42 -27.80 4.87
N THR A 336 -0.96 -28.26 5.99
CA THR A 336 -1.63 -29.56 6.08
C THR A 336 -2.95 -29.46 6.85
N LEU A 337 -3.79 -30.45 6.71
CA LEU A 337 -4.86 -30.70 7.65
C LEU A 337 -4.26 -31.17 9.01
N ALA A 338 -5.02 -31.07 10.09
CA ALA A 338 -4.60 -31.56 11.41
C ALA A 338 -4.23 -33.06 11.43
N GLY A 339 -4.76 -33.85 10.49
CA GLY A 339 -4.42 -35.25 10.27
C GLY A 339 -3.16 -35.48 9.41
N GLY A 340 -2.44 -34.46 9.01
CA GLY A 340 -1.21 -34.55 8.23
C GLY A 340 -1.39 -34.52 6.70
N SER A 341 -2.60 -34.66 6.17
CA SER A 341 -2.85 -34.59 4.71
C SER A 341 -2.51 -33.21 4.15
N PRO A 342 -1.77 -33.13 3.02
CA PRO A 342 -1.35 -31.84 2.45
C PRO A 342 -2.54 -31.08 1.86
N LEU A 343 -2.51 -29.75 1.98
CA LEU A 343 -3.37 -28.84 1.23
C LEU A 343 -2.59 -28.30 0.02
N THR A 344 -3.02 -28.67 -1.18
CA THR A 344 -2.30 -28.46 -2.44
C THR A 344 -2.92 -27.36 -3.28
N GLY A 345 -2.12 -26.61 -4.03
CA GLY A 345 -2.59 -25.58 -4.96
C GLY A 345 -3.23 -24.35 -4.30
N VAL A 346 -3.02 -24.15 -2.99
CA VAL A 346 -3.59 -23.03 -2.25
C VAL A 346 -2.54 -21.94 -1.97
N LYS A 347 -2.96 -20.69 -1.91
CA LYS A 347 -2.07 -19.54 -1.71
C LYS A 347 -1.84 -19.25 -0.24
N VAL A 348 -0.61 -19.46 0.23
CA VAL A 348 -0.13 -19.06 1.55
C VAL A 348 0.41 -17.63 1.47
N GLN A 349 -0.05 -16.76 2.35
CA GLN A 349 0.42 -15.39 2.47
C GLN A 349 1.66 -15.32 3.35
N VAL A 350 2.69 -14.62 2.91
CA VAL A 350 3.86 -14.28 3.73
C VAL A 350 3.67 -12.87 4.28
N GLN A 351 3.57 -12.75 5.59
CA GLN A 351 3.28 -11.50 6.27
C GLN A 351 4.49 -11.01 7.07
N LEU A 352 4.77 -9.71 6.98
CA LEU A 352 5.76 -9.02 7.82
C LEU A 352 5.04 -8.14 8.84
N ARG A 353 5.60 -8.07 10.06
CA ARG A 353 5.08 -7.18 11.10
C ARG A 353 5.49 -5.74 10.79
N SER A 354 4.51 -4.85 10.65
CA SER A 354 4.72 -3.42 10.44
C SER A 354 5.33 -2.73 11.67
N LEU A 355 5.75 -1.49 11.55
CA LEU A 355 6.25 -0.69 12.68
C LEU A 355 5.13 -0.39 13.71
N SER A 356 3.89 -0.36 13.26
CA SER A 356 2.70 -0.21 14.10
C SER A 356 2.26 -1.52 14.77
N GLY A 357 2.98 -2.61 14.55
CA GLY A 357 2.72 -3.91 15.21
C GLY A 357 1.78 -4.84 14.46
N HIS A 358 1.26 -4.46 13.30
CA HIS A 358 0.33 -5.26 12.51
C HIS A 358 1.04 -6.17 11.50
N TRP A 359 0.39 -7.29 11.16
CA TRP A 359 0.84 -8.19 10.12
C TRP A 359 0.33 -7.73 8.76
N VAL A 360 1.23 -7.53 7.81
CA VAL A 360 0.94 -7.08 6.44
C VAL A 360 1.42 -8.14 5.48
N SER A 361 0.55 -8.61 4.60
CA SER A 361 0.90 -9.56 3.53
C SER A 361 1.79 -8.85 2.50
N ILE A 362 2.94 -9.44 2.21
CA ILE A 362 3.94 -8.88 1.30
C ILE A 362 4.00 -9.66 -0.01
N THR A 363 3.79 -10.96 0.06
CA THR A 363 3.77 -11.87 -1.09
C THR A 363 2.95 -13.10 -0.77
N THR A 364 2.65 -13.89 -1.79
CA THR A 364 2.02 -15.20 -1.66
C THR A 364 2.90 -16.28 -2.28
N ALA A 365 2.70 -17.51 -1.87
CA ALA A 365 3.29 -18.72 -2.45
C ALA A 365 2.22 -19.80 -2.60
N ASP A 366 2.23 -20.52 -3.71
CA ASP A 366 1.35 -21.67 -3.90
C ASP A 366 1.95 -22.90 -3.21
N THR A 367 1.09 -23.76 -2.66
CA THR A 367 1.50 -25.04 -2.11
C THR A 367 1.65 -26.08 -3.23
N ASP A 368 2.69 -26.88 -3.17
CA ASP A 368 2.93 -28.03 -4.06
C ASP A 368 2.07 -29.26 -3.70
N ALA A 369 2.27 -30.37 -4.40
CA ALA A 369 1.54 -31.62 -4.18
C ALA A 369 1.73 -32.21 -2.76
N ALA A 370 2.81 -31.85 -2.06
CA ALA A 370 3.07 -32.25 -0.68
C ALA A 370 2.65 -31.16 0.34
N GLY A 371 1.99 -30.08 -0.11
CA GLY A 371 1.60 -28.94 0.72
C GLY A 371 2.76 -28.02 1.08
N ASN A 372 3.95 -28.19 0.52
CA ASN A 372 5.09 -27.31 0.78
C ASN A 372 4.94 -25.98 0.02
N TRP A 373 5.42 -24.93 0.62
CA TRP A 373 5.44 -23.58 0.02
C TRP A 373 6.76 -22.89 0.32
N SER A 374 7.17 -21.98 -0.54
CA SER A 374 8.37 -21.15 -0.33
C SER A 374 8.23 -19.79 -0.98
N ALA A 375 8.83 -18.78 -0.35
CA ALA A 375 8.88 -17.42 -0.87
C ALA A 375 10.13 -16.68 -0.41
N SER A 376 10.40 -15.53 -1.01
CA SER A 376 11.46 -14.61 -0.59
C SER A 376 10.94 -13.19 -0.51
N VAL A 377 11.32 -12.47 0.55
CA VAL A 377 10.96 -11.06 0.73
C VAL A 377 12.19 -10.21 1.03
N ASN A 378 12.25 -9.02 0.46
CA ASN A 378 13.36 -8.10 0.71
C ASN A 378 13.06 -7.25 1.95
N SER A 379 14.04 -7.15 2.86
CA SER A 379 13.93 -6.26 4.00
C SER A 379 15.24 -5.54 4.28
N SER A 380 15.14 -4.24 4.53
CA SER A 380 16.28 -3.41 4.97
C SER A 380 16.37 -3.27 6.50
N ARG A 381 15.51 -3.98 7.25
CA ARG A 381 15.42 -3.94 8.72
C ARG A 381 15.14 -5.31 9.30
N THR A 382 15.48 -5.49 10.55
CA THR A 382 15.00 -6.64 11.34
C THR A 382 13.49 -6.68 11.30
N VAL A 383 12.92 -7.84 10.97
CA VAL A 383 11.48 -8.04 10.79
C VAL A 383 11.01 -9.29 11.52
N ALA A 384 9.78 -9.25 12.00
CA ALA A 384 9.04 -10.47 12.31
C ALA A 384 8.28 -10.90 11.06
N VAL A 385 8.33 -12.19 10.75
CA VAL A 385 7.67 -12.81 9.60
C VAL A 385 6.79 -13.96 10.09
N ARG A 386 5.64 -14.15 9.47
CA ARG A 386 4.79 -15.33 9.63
C ARG A 386 4.18 -15.74 8.28
N ALA A 387 3.75 -16.97 8.19
CA ALA A 387 2.85 -17.44 7.15
C ALA A 387 1.39 -17.33 7.65
N TYR A 388 0.47 -17.10 6.75
CA TYR A 388 -0.96 -17.05 7.03
C TYR A 388 -1.74 -17.64 5.85
N TRP A 389 -2.69 -18.46 6.15
CA TRP A 389 -3.66 -18.95 5.19
C TRP A 389 -5.07 -18.62 5.69
N PRO A 390 -5.91 -17.95 4.88
CA PRO A 390 -7.22 -17.46 5.33
C PRO A 390 -8.28 -18.57 5.47
N GLY A 391 -7.95 -19.81 5.06
CA GLY A 391 -8.94 -20.87 4.92
C GLY A 391 -9.69 -20.80 3.60
N ASP A 392 -10.65 -21.70 3.41
CA ASP A 392 -11.46 -21.82 2.17
C ASP A 392 -12.95 -22.10 2.46
N GLY A 393 -13.42 -21.84 3.68
CA GLY A 393 -14.79 -22.11 4.11
C GLY A 393 -15.02 -23.53 4.63
N ILE A 394 -14.26 -24.52 4.18
CA ILE A 394 -14.26 -25.91 4.69
C ILE A 394 -13.14 -26.10 5.72
N HIS A 395 -12.00 -25.47 5.47
CA HIS A 395 -10.81 -25.54 6.28
C HIS A 395 -10.60 -24.24 7.04
N ARG A 396 -10.22 -24.37 8.31
CA ARG A 396 -10.05 -23.19 9.19
C ARG A 396 -8.83 -22.38 8.80
N ALA A 397 -8.97 -21.05 8.85
CA ALA A 397 -7.84 -20.13 8.75
C ALA A 397 -6.75 -20.45 9.77
N VAL A 398 -5.48 -20.34 9.39
CA VAL A 398 -4.34 -20.65 10.25
C VAL A 398 -3.18 -19.68 10.00
N ALA A 399 -2.50 -19.31 11.08
CA ALA A 399 -1.23 -18.60 11.03
C ALA A 399 -0.13 -19.47 11.62
N SER A 400 1.05 -19.43 11.03
CA SER A 400 2.23 -20.03 11.64
C SER A 400 2.66 -19.25 12.89
N SER A 401 3.49 -19.83 13.71
CA SER A 401 4.28 -19.08 14.69
C SER A 401 5.10 -18.01 13.98
N GLY A 402 5.19 -16.82 14.58
CA GLY A 402 6.01 -15.73 14.05
C GLY A 402 7.50 -16.00 14.33
N ALA A 403 8.36 -15.71 13.35
CA ALA A 403 9.82 -15.77 13.48
C ALA A 403 10.43 -14.37 13.31
N THR A 404 11.45 -14.05 14.11
CA THR A 404 12.20 -12.80 13.95
C THR A 404 13.45 -13.05 13.12
N VAL A 405 13.60 -12.33 12.02
CA VAL A 405 14.80 -12.36 11.16
C VAL A 405 15.62 -11.09 11.38
N VAL A 406 16.79 -11.26 11.93
CA VAL A 406 17.72 -10.15 12.19
C VAL A 406 18.47 -9.81 10.91
N VAL A 407 18.23 -8.61 10.35
CA VAL A 407 18.92 -8.09 9.16
C VAL A 407 20.17 -7.33 9.60
N GLN A 408 21.32 -7.97 9.43
CA GLN A 408 22.63 -7.44 9.80
C GLN A 408 23.12 -6.44 8.76
N PRO A 409 23.42 -5.19 9.13
CA PRO A 409 24.05 -4.26 8.19
C PRO A 409 25.44 -4.73 7.77
N THR A 410 25.77 -4.47 6.51
CA THR A 410 27.12 -4.67 5.98
C THR A 410 27.90 -3.36 5.98
N LEU A 411 29.15 -3.39 6.44
CA LEU A 411 30.06 -2.27 6.41
C LEU A 411 31.34 -2.65 5.70
N SER A 412 31.82 -1.77 4.82
CA SER A 412 33.15 -1.84 4.24
C SER A 412 34.00 -0.64 4.68
N LEU A 413 35.31 -0.82 4.69
CA LEU A 413 36.27 0.23 4.87
C LEU A 413 37.53 -0.08 4.06
N ALA A 414 38.10 0.94 3.42
CA ALA A 414 39.37 0.87 2.72
C ALA A 414 40.19 2.11 2.98
N ALA A 415 41.50 1.97 2.93
CA ALA A 415 42.44 3.08 2.96
C ALA A 415 43.01 3.34 1.56
N SER A 416 43.14 4.61 1.18
CA SER A 416 43.69 4.99 -0.15
C SER A 416 45.15 4.56 -0.35
N ALA A 417 45.87 4.26 0.73
CA ALA A 417 47.24 3.73 0.70
C ALA A 417 47.51 2.86 1.93
N LYS A 418 48.26 1.74 1.75
CA LYS A 418 48.73 0.89 2.85
C LYS A 418 50.04 1.39 3.44
N ARG A 419 50.84 2.17 2.69
CA ARG A 419 52.07 2.83 3.11
C ARG A 419 52.09 4.26 2.59
N LEU A 420 52.46 5.22 3.41
CA LEU A 420 52.60 6.64 3.07
C LEU A 420 53.72 7.28 3.89
N ARG A 421 54.23 8.42 3.45
CA ARG A 421 55.24 9.21 4.21
C ARG A 421 54.54 10.22 5.11
N ALA A 422 55.23 10.66 6.15
CA ALA A 422 54.79 11.75 7.02
C ALA A 422 54.38 12.97 6.18
N GLY A 423 53.30 13.65 6.57
CA GLY A 423 52.70 14.78 5.83
C GLY A 423 51.75 14.40 4.72
N ALA A 424 51.78 13.17 4.19
CA ALA A 424 50.86 12.72 3.18
C ALA A 424 49.44 12.51 3.76
N ARG A 425 48.44 12.74 2.91
CA ARG A 425 47.02 12.52 3.27
C ARG A 425 46.59 11.09 2.95
N VAL A 426 45.99 10.40 3.92
CA VAL A 426 45.27 9.13 3.68
C VAL A 426 43.76 9.39 3.73
N LYS A 427 43.02 8.83 2.78
CA LYS A 427 41.56 8.81 2.76
C LYS A 427 41.09 7.42 3.19
N LEU A 428 40.33 7.36 4.28
CA LEU A 428 39.59 6.18 4.69
C LEU A 428 38.18 6.31 4.13
N SER A 429 37.76 5.39 3.25
CA SER A 429 36.42 5.43 2.62
C SER A 429 35.76 4.07 2.69
N GLY A 430 34.42 4.08 2.74
CA GLY A 430 33.65 2.85 2.84
C GLY A 430 32.17 3.07 2.57
N ALA A 431 31.42 2.00 2.76
CA ALA A 431 29.98 2.00 2.60
C ALA A 431 29.29 1.27 3.76
N ILE A 432 28.06 1.66 4.04
CA ILE A 432 27.14 0.98 4.94
C ILE A 432 25.83 0.69 4.20
N ALA A 433 25.35 -0.54 4.30
CA ALA A 433 24.08 -0.96 3.75
C ALA A 433 23.30 -1.80 4.80
N PRO A 434 22.00 -1.55 5.00
CA PRO A 434 21.19 -0.51 4.37
C PRO A 434 21.68 0.91 4.72
N ARG A 435 21.29 1.91 3.92
CA ARG A 435 21.77 3.30 4.05
C ARG A 435 21.53 3.86 5.47
N LYS A 436 22.58 4.48 6.03
CA LYS A 436 22.56 5.20 7.32
C LYS A 436 23.18 6.58 7.11
N ILE A 437 22.89 7.51 8.01
CA ILE A 437 23.37 8.91 7.92
C ILE A 437 24.73 9.14 8.57
N ALA A 438 25.17 8.24 9.46
CA ALA A 438 26.45 8.32 10.15
C ALA A 438 26.99 6.93 10.48
N VAL A 439 28.31 6.84 10.56
CA VAL A 439 29.06 5.67 11.06
C VAL A 439 30.08 6.12 12.07
N GLY A 440 30.33 5.30 13.08
CA GLY A 440 31.47 5.45 13.97
C GLY A 440 32.78 5.11 13.27
N MET A 441 33.86 5.79 13.62
CA MET A 441 35.21 5.52 13.11
C MET A 441 36.14 5.23 14.28
N LEU A 442 36.64 4.03 14.37
CA LEU A 442 37.66 3.64 15.32
C LEU A 442 39.02 3.67 14.61
N ILE A 443 39.75 4.77 14.75
CA ILE A 443 41.06 4.96 14.15
C ILE A 443 42.08 5.00 15.27
N GLN A 444 43.07 4.10 15.27
CA GLN A 444 44.02 3.91 16.35
C GLN A 444 45.43 3.80 15.81
N ARG A 445 46.39 4.35 16.56
CA ARG A 445 47.83 4.24 16.31
C ARG A 445 48.45 3.30 17.32
N ARG A 446 49.43 2.50 16.92
CA ARG A 446 50.22 1.62 17.77
C ARG A 446 51.22 2.45 18.59
N VAL A 447 51.21 2.26 19.89
CA VAL A 447 52.16 2.86 20.87
C VAL A 447 52.67 1.75 21.78
N ARG A 448 53.73 2.07 22.61
CA ARG A 448 54.13 1.14 23.67
C ARG A 448 52.92 0.85 24.56
N GLY A 449 52.63 -0.43 24.79
CA GLY A 449 51.49 -0.86 25.61
C GLY A 449 50.13 -0.94 24.91
N GLY A 450 50.03 -0.71 23.58
CA GLY A 450 48.74 -0.99 22.91
C GLY A 450 48.36 -0.06 21.77
N TRP A 451 47.07 0.17 21.62
CA TRP A 451 46.49 1.01 20.59
C TRP A 451 45.80 2.23 21.20
N ARG A 452 46.14 3.43 20.76
CA ARG A 452 45.52 4.70 21.21
C ARG A 452 44.70 5.34 20.08
N SER A 453 43.61 6.02 20.42
CA SER A 453 42.80 6.78 19.48
C SER A 453 43.62 7.83 18.74
N ALA A 454 43.43 7.95 17.42
CA ALA A 454 44.27 8.76 16.56
C ALA A 454 43.53 9.36 15.35
N GLY A 455 42.25 9.66 15.51
CA GLY A 455 41.43 10.26 14.46
C GLY A 455 40.01 10.55 14.88
N PRO A 456 39.18 11.11 13.98
CA PRO A 456 37.80 11.45 14.29
C PRO A 456 36.98 10.18 14.60
N GLY A 457 36.14 10.27 15.63
CA GLY A 457 35.30 9.16 16.09
C GLY A 457 34.05 8.87 15.23
N LYS A 458 33.72 9.75 14.28
CA LYS A 458 32.52 9.63 13.45
C LYS A 458 32.76 10.12 12.02
N ALA A 459 32.02 9.57 11.07
CA ALA A 459 31.93 10.04 9.69
C ALA A 459 30.48 10.15 9.27
N ARG A 460 30.14 11.23 8.55
CA ARG A 460 28.82 11.40 7.94
C ARG A 460 28.73 10.54 6.69
N ALA A 461 27.65 9.81 6.54
CA ALA A 461 27.37 9.02 5.36
C ALA A 461 26.33 9.72 4.46
N ARG A 462 26.60 9.78 3.16
CA ARG A 462 25.68 10.27 2.13
C ARG A 462 25.39 9.12 1.16
N GLY A 463 24.12 8.78 0.95
CA GLY A 463 23.74 7.63 0.14
C GLY A 463 24.33 6.30 0.60
N GLY A 464 24.67 6.17 1.90
CA GLY A 464 25.35 5.00 2.45
C GLY A 464 26.87 4.97 2.27
N LYS A 465 27.48 5.92 1.56
CA LYS A 465 28.93 6.07 1.38
C LYS A 465 29.47 7.08 2.37
N PHE A 466 30.69 6.84 2.90
CA PHE A 466 31.37 7.75 3.82
C PHE A 466 32.87 7.82 3.53
N ALA A 467 33.49 8.92 3.94
CA ALA A 467 34.94 9.08 3.86
C ALA A 467 35.44 10.02 4.94
N VAL A 468 36.68 9.76 5.40
CA VAL A 468 37.43 10.59 6.34
C VAL A 468 38.84 10.75 5.80
N GLY A 469 39.31 12.00 5.71
CA GLY A 469 40.69 12.33 5.37
C GLY A 469 41.52 12.59 6.62
N LEU A 470 42.74 12.04 6.67
CA LEU A 470 43.68 12.21 7.78
C LEU A 470 45.07 12.63 7.26
N ARG A 471 45.83 13.35 8.07
CA ARG A 471 47.28 13.55 7.95
C ARG A 471 47.95 12.94 9.17
N PRO A 472 48.16 11.62 9.19
CA PRO A 472 48.65 10.93 10.38
C PRO A 472 50.16 11.09 10.58
N SER A 473 50.62 11.16 11.84
CA SER A 473 52.02 11.11 12.24
C SER A 473 52.63 9.74 11.92
N PRO A 474 53.96 9.60 11.84
CA PRO A 474 54.62 8.31 11.64
C PRO A 474 54.18 7.25 12.64
N GLY A 475 53.93 6.03 12.15
CA GLY A 475 53.49 4.91 12.99
C GLY A 475 52.62 3.88 12.22
N LEU A 476 52.24 2.82 12.90
CA LEU A 476 51.30 1.81 12.42
C LEU A 476 49.90 2.16 12.91
N TYR A 477 48.95 2.12 11.98
CA TYR A 477 47.54 2.43 12.22
C TYR A 477 46.64 1.25 11.93
N ARG A 478 45.57 1.15 12.70
CA ARG A 478 44.41 0.35 12.35
C ARG A 478 43.15 1.22 12.34
N ALA A 479 42.25 0.96 11.38
CA ALA A 479 40.97 1.65 11.31
C ALA A 479 39.84 0.65 11.13
N ARG A 480 38.70 0.93 11.71
CA ARG A 480 37.46 0.16 11.58
C ARG A 480 36.28 1.12 11.55
N ALA A 481 35.34 0.90 10.62
CA ALA A 481 34.05 1.56 10.65
C ALA A 481 33.10 0.76 11.55
N THR A 482 32.24 1.44 12.29
CA THR A 482 31.29 0.83 13.22
C THR A 482 29.90 1.45 13.05
N PHE A 483 28.88 0.67 13.29
CA PHE A 483 27.51 1.11 13.44
C PHE A 483 27.01 0.62 14.79
N ALA A 484 26.54 1.53 15.64
CA ALA A 484 26.14 1.21 17.02
C ALA A 484 24.82 0.41 17.09
N GLY A 485 24.11 0.33 15.97
CA GLY A 485 22.74 -0.20 15.92
C GLY A 485 21.69 0.91 16.05
N ASP A 486 20.49 0.61 15.65
CA ASP A 486 19.30 1.43 15.83
C ASP A 486 18.05 0.52 16.04
N LYS A 487 16.86 1.11 16.13
CA LYS A 487 15.59 0.35 16.27
C LYS A 487 15.32 -0.60 15.09
N ARG A 488 16.04 -0.47 13.97
CA ARG A 488 15.79 -1.24 12.73
C ARG A 488 16.84 -2.33 12.51
N ASN A 489 18.08 -2.09 12.92
CA ASN A 489 19.19 -2.99 12.62
C ASN A 489 20.17 -3.08 13.81
N PRO A 490 20.75 -4.25 14.06
CA PRO A 490 21.74 -4.43 15.12
C PRO A 490 23.06 -3.72 14.81
N LYS A 491 23.94 -3.67 15.82
CA LYS A 491 25.31 -3.18 15.67
C LYS A 491 26.08 -3.98 14.62
N ALA A 492 26.96 -3.30 13.90
CA ALA A 492 27.82 -3.91 12.88
C ALA A 492 29.18 -3.23 12.82
N SER A 493 30.18 -3.90 12.28
CA SER A 493 31.51 -3.33 12.06
C SER A 493 32.17 -3.87 10.80
N SER A 494 32.99 -3.04 10.16
CA SER A 494 33.81 -3.48 9.03
C SER A 494 34.97 -4.36 9.50
N PRO A 495 35.62 -5.11 8.62
CA PRO A 495 36.99 -5.57 8.86
C PRO A 495 37.93 -4.43 9.21
N SER A 496 39.00 -4.74 9.93
CA SER A 496 40.03 -3.74 10.23
C SER A 496 40.94 -3.51 9.02
N VAL A 497 41.22 -2.25 8.75
CA VAL A 497 42.18 -1.82 7.72
C VAL A 497 43.43 -1.32 8.42
N PHE A 498 44.61 -1.79 7.97
CA PHE A 498 45.92 -1.39 8.49
C PHE A 498 46.65 -0.56 7.45
N PHE A 499 47.35 0.48 7.94
CA PHE A 499 48.26 1.28 7.11
C PHE A 499 49.44 1.79 7.97
N ARG A 500 50.59 2.01 7.30
CA ARG A 500 51.82 2.50 7.97
C ARG A 500 52.23 3.86 7.41
N VAL A 501 52.55 4.75 8.29
CA VAL A 501 53.16 6.06 8.00
C VAL A 501 54.62 6.02 8.31
N LEU A 502 55.44 6.21 7.30
CA LEU A 502 56.91 6.25 7.41
C LEU A 502 57.35 7.65 7.81
N PRO A 503 58.47 7.80 8.57
CA PRO A 503 59.08 9.10 8.83
C PRO A 503 59.40 9.85 7.52
N ALA A 504 59.48 11.18 7.59
CA ALA A 504 60.04 11.96 6.49
C ALA A 504 61.51 11.54 6.21
N PRO A 505 61.97 11.55 4.96
CA PRO A 505 63.38 11.34 4.67
C PRO A 505 64.23 12.36 5.46
N ARG A 506 65.29 11.89 6.09
CA ARG A 506 66.26 12.82 6.67
C ARG A 506 66.81 13.69 5.53
N PRO A 507 66.93 15.00 5.72
CA PRO A 507 67.63 15.82 4.74
C PRO A 507 69.05 15.22 4.56
N ARG A 508 69.48 14.99 3.33
CA ARG A 508 70.87 14.63 3.04
C ARG A 508 71.70 15.81 3.55
N GLY A 509 72.49 15.55 4.55
CA GLY A 509 73.43 16.53 5.03
C GLY A 509 74.29 16.95 3.82
N THR A 510 74.32 18.25 3.55
CA THR A 510 75.35 18.85 2.69
C THR A 510 76.72 18.53 3.33
N ARG A 511 77.47 17.62 2.72
CA ARG A 511 78.91 17.55 3.04
C ARG A 511 79.46 18.91 2.68
N ALA A 512 79.81 19.66 3.68
CA ALA A 512 80.70 20.78 3.48
C ALA A 512 82.04 20.21 2.91
N ALA A 513 82.42 20.74 1.76
CA ALA A 513 83.69 20.52 1.13
C ALA A 513 84.80 21.29 1.91
#